data_b1b6fe4b0135901221e25fc9c135c299
#
_entry.id   b1b6fe4b0135901221e25fc9c135c299
#
_cell.length_a   1.000
_cell.length_b   1.000
_cell.length_c   1.000
_cell.angle_alpha   90.00
_cell.angle_beta   90.00
_cell.angle_gamma   90.00
#
_symmetry.space_group_name_H-M   'P 1'
#
loop_
_entity.id
_entity.type
_entity.pdbx_description
1 polymer ?
#
loop_
_entity_poly.entity_id
_entity_poly.type
_entity_poly.pdbx_seq_one_letter_code
_entity_poly.pdbx_strand_id
1 'polypeptide(L)'
;MAIEVQPAVSPHLVVSDGAAAIDFYVKAFNAVELGRVPGPDGKLMHAALQINGSTVLLNDDFPEYNDGKSSTPIALGGTPVTIHLTVTDVDAKYQQALDAGATVVAPLEDQFWGDRYGVVRDPFGHHWSLGQPLREVSMEEIAEAMKHQQ
;
A
#
# COMPACT_ATOMS: atom_id res chain seq x y z
N MET A 1 -4.35 -0.04 -34.41
CA MET A 1 -5.21 0.77 -33.52
C MET A 1 -4.36 1.45 -32.47
N ALA A 2 -4.51 2.74 -32.32
CA ALA A 2 -3.82 3.48 -31.25
C ALA A 2 -4.42 3.14 -29.89
N ILE A 3 -3.57 2.91 -28.90
CA ILE A 3 -3.98 2.72 -27.53
C ILE A 3 -4.08 4.09 -26.86
N GLU A 4 -5.22 4.39 -26.27
CA GLU A 4 -5.38 5.60 -25.47
C GLU A 4 -4.66 5.44 -24.15
N VAL A 5 -3.69 6.33 -23.86
CA VAL A 5 -2.89 6.27 -22.65
C VAL A 5 -3.45 7.26 -21.64
N GLN A 6 -3.70 6.76 -20.42
CA GLN A 6 -4.03 7.61 -19.28
C GLN A 6 -2.76 7.73 -18.44
N PRO A 7 -2.06 8.88 -18.49
CA PRO A 7 -0.84 9.05 -17.70
C PRO A 7 -1.11 8.87 -16.21
N ALA A 8 -0.28 8.05 -15.54
CA ALA A 8 -0.45 7.75 -14.12
C ALA A 8 0.88 7.33 -13.51
N VAL A 9 0.94 7.42 -12.18
CA VAL A 9 2.02 6.82 -11.41
C VAL A 9 1.43 5.65 -10.64
N SER A 10 1.99 4.47 -10.80
CA SER A 10 1.50 3.26 -10.14
C SER A 10 2.63 2.65 -9.31
N PRO A 11 2.36 2.31 -8.04
CA PRO A 11 3.31 1.52 -7.26
C PRO A 11 3.55 0.17 -7.94
N HIS A 12 4.78 -0.31 -7.89
CA HIS A 12 5.15 -1.63 -8.37
C HIS A 12 5.83 -2.37 -7.22
N LEU A 13 5.14 -3.34 -6.65
CA LEU A 13 5.58 -4.03 -5.45
C LEU A 13 6.29 -5.33 -5.78
N VAL A 14 7.36 -5.62 -5.06
CA VAL A 14 7.96 -6.96 -5.05
C VAL A 14 7.52 -7.63 -3.76
N VAL A 15 6.95 -8.81 -3.86
CA VAL A 15 6.41 -9.56 -2.73
C VAL A 15 7.00 -10.97 -2.68
N SER A 16 7.00 -11.56 -1.49
CA SER A 16 7.55 -12.90 -1.29
C SER A 16 6.63 -14.03 -1.79
N ASP A 17 5.33 -13.72 -1.98
CA ASP A 17 4.33 -14.65 -2.48
C ASP A 17 3.23 -13.86 -3.18
N GLY A 18 3.30 -13.82 -4.51
CA GLY A 18 2.39 -12.99 -5.32
C GLY A 18 0.93 -13.40 -5.19
N ALA A 19 0.62 -14.67 -5.22
CA ALA A 19 -0.76 -15.16 -5.08
C ALA A 19 -1.33 -14.81 -3.71
N ALA A 20 -0.56 -15.01 -2.65
CA ALA A 20 -0.96 -14.66 -1.29
C ALA A 20 -1.13 -13.14 -1.14
N ALA A 21 -0.29 -12.36 -1.81
CA ALA A 21 -0.38 -10.90 -1.79
C ALA A 21 -1.69 -10.41 -2.42
N ILE A 22 -2.06 -10.97 -3.55
CA ILE A 22 -3.34 -10.63 -4.20
C ILE A 22 -4.50 -10.93 -3.25
N ASP A 23 -4.53 -12.12 -2.65
CA ASP A 23 -5.58 -12.51 -1.71
C ASP A 23 -5.64 -11.53 -0.51
N PHE A 24 -4.47 -11.15 0.00
CA PHE A 24 -4.40 -10.21 1.11
C PHE A 24 -4.99 -8.85 0.71
N TYR A 25 -4.57 -8.28 -0.43
CA TYR A 25 -5.03 -6.96 -0.84
C TYR A 25 -6.52 -6.93 -1.18
N VAL A 26 -7.06 -8.04 -1.69
CA VAL A 26 -8.51 -8.17 -1.89
C VAL A 26 -9.24 -8.09 -0.55
N LYS A 27 -8.76 -8.80 0.46
CA LYS A 27 -9.39 -8.82 1.80
C LYS A 27 -9.18 -7.52 2.57
N ALA A 28 -7.95 -6.99 2.54
CA ALA A 28 -7.56 -5.84 3.35
C ALA A 28 -8.07 -4.51 2.79
N PHE A 29 -8.01 -4.34 1.47
CA PHE A 29 -8.22 -3.05 0.81
C PHE A 29 -9.28 -3.09 -0.28
N ASN A 30 -10.06 -4.18 -0.37
CA ASN A 30 -11.06 -4.37 -1.42
C ASN A 30 -10.46 -4.29 -2.83
N ALA A 31 -9.23 -4.76 -3.01
CA ALA A 31 -8.58 -4.76 -4.30
C ALA A 31 -9.36 -5.58 -5.33
N VAL A 32 -9.34 -5.12 -6.58
CA VAL A 32 -9.90 -5.85 -7.71
C VAL A 32 -8.72 -6.33 -8.57
N GLU A 33 -8.64 -7.62 -8.80
CA GLU A 33 -7.60 -8.17 -9.67
C GLU A 33 -7.92 -7.82 -11.13
N LEU A 34 -6.99 -7.15 -11.80
CA LEU A 34 -7.12 -6.82 -13.23
C LEU A 34 -6.52 -7.92 -14.12
N GLY A 35 -5.53 -8.64 -13.61
CA GLY A 35 -4.92 -9.75 -14.32
C GLY A 35 -3.63 -10.20 -13.66
N ARG A 36 -3.18 -11.40 -14.04
CA ARG A 36 -1.90 -11.96 -13.60
C ARG A 36 -1.25 -12.77 -14.69
N VAL A 37 0.06 -12.80 -14.69
CA VAL A 37 0.87 -13.60 -15.62
C VAL A 37 1.69 -14.58 -14.78
N PRO A 38 1.27 -15.84 -14.68
CA PRO A 38 2.07 -16.84 -13.98
C PRO A 38 3.31 -17.20 -14.79
N GLY A 39 4.41 -17.38 -14.09
CA GLY A 39 5.65 -17.90 -14.66
C GLY A 39 5.84 -19.35 -14.29
N PRO A 40 7.06 -19.89 -14.54
CA PRO A 40 7.43 -21.21 -14.07
C PRO A 40 7.26 -21.34 -12.56
N ASP A 41 6.94 -22.54 -12.08
CA ASP A 41 6.81 -22.85 -10.66
C ASP A 41 5.68 -22.10 -9.93
N GLY A 42 4.71 -21.54 -10.69
CA GLY A 42 3.57 -20.86 -10.11
C GLY A 42 3.84 -19.47 -9.59
N LYS A 43 5.09 -18.99 -9.68
CA LYS A 43 5.41 -17.61 -9.33
C LYS A 43 4.78 -16.64 -10.34
N LEU A 44 4.37 -15.49 -9.86
CA LEU A 44 3.79 -14.46 -10.71
C LEU A 44 4.88 -13.56 -11.28
N MET A 45 5.01 -13.56 -12.61
CA MET A 45 5.89 -12.64 -13.33
C MET A 45 5.37 -11.23 -13.27
N HIS A 46 4.05 -11.08 -13.20
CA HIS A 46 3.39 -9.80 -13.19
C HIS A 46 1.95 -9.97 -12.72
N ALA A 47 1.45 -9.00 -11.99
CA ALA A 47 0.04 -8.86 -11.70
C ALA A 47 -0.32 -7.39 -11.60
N ALA A 48 -1.58 -7.07 -11.88
CA ALA A 48 -2.13 -5.73 -11.74
C ALA A 48 -3.41 -5.80 -10.94
N LEU A 49 -3.51 -4.92 -9.97
CA LEU A 49 -4.69 -4.76 -9.12
C LEU A 49 -5.20 -3.33 -9.22
N GLN A 50 -6.48 -3.13 -8.97
CA GLN A 50 -7.03 -1.81 -8.71
C GLN A 50 -7.30 -1.70 -7.22
N ILE A 51 -6.69 -0.73 -6.58
CA ILE A 51 -6.89 -0.44 -5.16
C ILE A 51 -7.29 1.02 -5.04
N ASN A 52 -8.43 1.27 -4.42
CA ASN A 52 -8.92 2.63 -4.19
C ASN A 52 -8.96 3.47 -5.48
N GLY A 53 -9.30 2.83 -6.61
CA GLY A 53 -9.38 3.47 -7.92
C GLY A 53 -8.06 3.60 -8.68
N SER A 54 -6.94 3.24 -8.08
CA SER A 54 -5.61 3.34 -8.71
C SER A 54 -5.03 1.96 -9.00
N THR A 55 -4.19 1.89 -10.03
CA THR A 55 -3.51 0.65 -10.40
C THR A 55 -2.29 0.43 -9.53
N VAL A 56 -2.17 -0.77 -8.97
CA VAL A 56 -0.99 -1.24 -8.25
C VAL A 56 -0.48 -2.48 -8.96
N LEU A 57 0.80 -2.47 -9.31
CA LEU A 57 1.46 -3.59 -9.96
C LEU A 57 2.24 -4.40 -8.93
N LEU A 58 2.37 -5.71 -9.16
CA LEU A 58 3.22 -6.52 -8.30
C LEU A 58 3.79 -7.72 -9.06
N ASN A 59 4.86 -8.26 -8.52
CA ASN A 59 5.44 -9.53 -8.97
C ASN A 59 6.09 -10.23 -7.78
N ASP A 60 6.28 -11.53 -7.96
CA ASP A 60 7.09 -12.31 -7.04
C ASP A 60 8.55 -11.87 -7.08
N ASP A 61 9.31 -12.26 -6.07
CA ASP A 61 10.73 -12.01 -6.01
C ASP A 61 11.47 -13.00 -6.93
N PHE A 62 12.34 -12.46 -7.79
CA PHE A 62 13.17 -13.26 -8.71
C PHE A 62 14.64 -12.88 -8.52
N PRO A 63 15.29 -13.40 -7.47
CA PRO A 63 16.70 -13.09 -7.22
C PRO A 63 17.62 -13.45 -8.39
N GLU A 64 17.27 -14.47 -9.17
CA GLU A 64 18.04 -14.91 -10.35
C GLU A 64 18.18 -13.81 -11.41
N TYR A 65 17.29 -12.83 -11.42
CA TYR A 65 17.38 -11.67 -12.32
C TYR A 65 17.99 -10.44 -11.65
N ASN A 66 18.49 -10.58 -10.42
CA ASN A 66 19.05 -9.48 -9.64
C ASN A 66 20.31 -9.89 -8.89
N ASP A 67 21.25 -10.56 -9.61
CA ASP A 67 22.54 -11.02 -9.07
C ASP A 67 22.41 -11.86 -7.77
N GLY A 68 21.36 -12.67 -7.69
CA GLY A 68 21.09 -13.51 -6.53
C GLY A 68 20.52 -12.79 -5.32
N LYS A 69 20.16 -11.51 -5.46
CA LYS A 69 19.68 -10.68 -4.34
C LYS A 69 18.16 -10.58 -4.36
N SER A 70 17.56 -10.77 -3.19
CA SER A 70 16.14 -10.53 -2.99
C SER A 70 15.83 -9.02 -2.97
N SER A 71 14.69 -8.64 -3.53
CA SER A 71 14.22 -7.25 -3.55
C SER A 71 12.97 -7.03 -2.72
N THR A 72 12.63 -7.98 -1.82
CA THR A 72 11.49 -7.79 -0.92
C THR A 72 11.83 -6.88 0.24
N PRO A 73 10.86 -6.15 0.81
CA PRO A 73 11.11 -5.31 1.97
C PRO A 73 11.71 -6.07 3.15
N ILE A 74 11.24 -7.30 3.38
CA ILE A 74 11.73 -8.13 4.49
C ILE A 74 13.22 -8.44 4.30
N ALA A 75 13.62 -8.84 3.09
CA ALA A 75 15.02 -9.16 2.79
C ALA A 75 15.92 -7.92 2.83
N LEU A 76 15.39 -6.77 2.43
CA LEU A 76 16.13 -5.50 2.43
C LEU A 76 16.17 -4.83 3.81
N GLY A 77 15.39 -5.32 4.77
CA GLY A 77 15.36 -4.78 6.13
C GLY A 77 14.38 -3.63 6.32
N GLY A 78 13.53 -3.37 5.36
CA GLY A 78 12.50 -2.32 5.44
C GLY A 78 12.21 -1.68 4.11
N THR A 79 11.39 -0.65 4.15
CA THR A 79 11.03 0.16 2.97
C THR A 79 10.89 1.62 3.38
N PRO A 80 11.40 2.57 2.57
CA PRO A 80 11.19 3.99 2.86
C PRO A 80 9.88 4.53 2.28
N VAL A 81 9.16 3.70 1.50
CA VAL A 81 7.92 4.13 0.82
C VAL A 81 6.71 3.70 1.62
N THR A 82 5.79 4.63 1.86
CA THR A 82 4.45 4.35 2.37
C THR A 82 3.45 4.67 1.28
N ILE A 83 2.56 3.75 1.00
CA ILE A 83 1.49 3.95 0.01
C ILE A 83 0.28 4.47 0.75
N HIS A 84 -0.18 5.66 0.39
CA HIS A 84 -1.28 6.33 1.08
C HIS A 84 -2.62 6.07 0.40
N LEU A 85 -3.60 5.67 1.18
CA LEU A 85 -4.98 5.51 0.75
C LEU A 85 -5.84 6.60 1.41
N THR A 86 -6.40 7.48 0.60
CA THR A 86 -7.41 8.41 1.07
C THR A 86 -8.76 7.69 1.02
N VAL A 87 -9.41 7.55 2.16
CA VAL A 87 -10.62 6.74 2.28
C VAL A 87 -11.72 7.47 3.04
N THR A 88 -12.94 6.97 2.89
CA THR A 88 -14.05 7.27 3.78
C THR A 88 -14.21 6.10 4.75
N ASP A 89 -14.82 6.33 5.91
CA ASP A 89 -15.02 5.29 6.91
C ASP A 89 -13.70 4.61 7.31
N VAL A 90 -12.73 5.42 7.66
CA VAL A 90 -11.37 4.96 7.93
C VAL A 90 -11.28 3.98 9.10
N ASP A 91 -12.15 4.13 10.12
CA ASP A 91 -12.16 3.19 11.26
C ASP A 91 -12.44 1.76 10.80
N ALA A 92 -13.47 1.58 9.98
CA ALA A 92 -13.83 0.26 9.46
C ALA A 92 -12.76 -0.29 8.52
N LYS A 93 -12.22 0.55 7.65
CA LYS A 93 -11.21 0.12 6.66
C LYS A 93 -9.87 -0.20 7.30
N TYR A 94 -9.47 0.55 8.32
CA TYR A 94 -8.26 0.27 9.07
C TYR A 94 -8.38 -1.08 9.80
N GLN A 95 -9.52 -1.30 10.46
CA GLN A 95 -9.78 -2.57 11.15
C GLN A 95 -9.83 -3.74 10.16
N GLN A 96 -10.41 -3.52 8.97
CA GLN A 96 -10.44 -4.54 7.92
C GLN A 96 -9.03 -4.98 7.52
N ALA A 97 -8.10 -4.03 7.39
CA ALA A 97 -6.71 -4.34 7.07
C ALA A 97 -6.06 -5.18 8.18
N LEU A 98 -6.29 -4.82 9.44
CA LEU A 98 -5.77 -5.60 10.58
C LEU A 98 -6.36 -7.00 10.62
N ASP A 99 -7.67 -7.14 10.40
CA ASP A 99 -8.35 -8.43 10.38
C ASP A 99 -7.83 -9.33 9.26
N ALA A 100 -7.38 -8.74 8.15
CA ALA A 100 -6.81 -9.49 7.03
C ALA A 100 -5.36 -9.95 7.28
N GLY A 101 -4.69 -9.38 8.28
CA GLY A 101 -3.33 -9.78 8.65
C GLY A 101 -2.27 -8.69 8.68
N ALA A 102 -2.65 -7.43 8.45
CA ALA A 102 -1.72 -6.31 8.60
C ALA A 102 -1.40 -6.07 10.08
N THR A 103 -0.25 -5.47 10.34
CA THR A 103 0.17 -5.10 11.71
C THR A 103 0.23 -3.59 11.84
N VAL A 104 0.00 -3.09 13.06
CA VAL A 104 0.02 -1.65 13.34
C VAL A 104 1.45 -1.14 13.30
N VAL A 105 1.68 -0.08 12.51
CA VAL A 105 2.92 0.71 12.54
C VAL A 105 2.66 2.01 13.31
N ALA A 106 1.57 2.70 12.97
CA ALA A 106 1.10 3.86 13.71
C ALA A 106 -0.41 3.69 13.94
N PRO A 107 -0.88 3.78 15.19
CA PRO A 107 -2.30 3.59 15.48
C PRO A 107 -3.15 4.68 14.81
N LEU A 108 -4.40 4.34 14.53
CA LEU A 108 -5.35 5.27 13.92
C LEU A 108 -5.75 6.34 14.93
N GLU A 109 -5.46 7.59 14.62
CA GLU A 109 -5.71 8.73 15.50
C GLU A 109 -6.05 9.97 14.69
N ASP A 110 -6.77 10.91 15.32
CA ASP A 110 -7.00 12.22 14.73
C ASP A 110 -5.70 13.02 14.79
N GLN A 111 -5.32 13.60 13.66
CA GLN A 111 -4.06 14.32 13.53
C GLN A 111 -4.30 15.83 13.45
N PHE A 112 -3.29 16.60 13.82
CA PHE A 112 -3.37 18.06 13.84
C PHE A 112 -3.55 18.68 12.43
N TRP A 113 -3.20 17.93 11.37
CA TRP A 113 -3.38 18.43 9.99
C TRP A 113 -4.78 18.20 9.43
N GLY A 114 -5.70 17.64 10.22
CA GLY A 114 -7.11 17.54 9.86
C GLY A 114 -7.58 16.16 9.43
N ASP A 115 -6.68 15.18 9.36
CA ASP A 115 -7.03 13.81 8.98
C ASP A 115 -7.11 12.90 10.21
N ARG A 116 -7.95 11.87 10.09
CA ARG A 116 -7.81 10.69 10.92
C ARG A 116 -6.96 9.69 10.15
N TYR A 117 -5.85 9.27 10.73
CA TYR A 117 -4.73 8.68 9.99
C TYR A 117 -4.05 7.58 10.81
N GLY A 118 -3.69 6.49 10.14
CA GLY A 118 -2.91 5.42 10.74
C GLY A 118 -2.09 4.71 9.66
N VAL A 119 -1.09 3.94 10.11
CA VAL A 119 -0.19 3.21 9.21
C VAL A 119 -0.17 1.74 9.61
N VAL A 120 -0.26 0.89 8.62
CA VAL A 120 -0.14 -0.57 8.80
C VAL A 120 1.00 -1.09 7.93
N ARG A 121 1.55 -2.24 8.33
CA ARG A 121 2.48 -3.02 7.51
C ARG A 121 1.74 -4.25 7.02
N ASP A 122 1.83 -4.52 5.71
CA ASP A 122 1.28 -5.75 5.17
C ASP A 122 2.18 -6.95 5.48
N PRO A 123 1.70 -8.20 5.28
CA PRO A 123 2.51 -9.39 5.56
C PRO A 123 3.79 -9.51 4.73
N PHE A 124 3.92 -8.71 3.68
CA PHE A 124 5.06 -8.72 2.75
C PHE A 124 6.05 -7.60 3.03
N GLY A 125 5.78 -6.80 4.08
CA GLY A 125 6.67 -5.75 4.55
C GLY A 125 6.42 -4.37 3.97
N HIS A 126 5.47 -4.20 3.07
CA HIS A 126 5.12 -2.89 2.54
C HIS A 126 4.26 -2.10 3.52
N HIS A 127 4.44 -0.79 3.56
CA HIS A 127 3.71 0.10 4.45
C HIS A 127 2.57 0.80 3.71
N TRP A 128 1.42 0.86 4.37
CA TRP A 128 0.21 1.50 3.87
C TRP A 128 -0.32 2.45 4.92
N SER A 129 -0.58 3.69 4.54
CA SER A 129 -1.29 4.62 5.41
C SER A 129 -2.72 4.79 4.93
N LEU A 130 -3.65 4.88 5.87
CA LEU A 130 -5.05 5.15 5.60
C LEU A 130 -5.40 6.47 6.27
N GLY A 131 -6.01 7.37 5.50
CA GLY A 131 -6.39 8.66 6.00
C GLY A 131 -7.76 9.09 5.51
N GLN A 132 -8.54 9.66 6.42
CA GLN A 132 -9.81 10.28 6.09
C GLN A 132 -9.76 11.74 6.47
N PRO A 133 -9.91 12.65 5.51
CA PRO A 133 -10.00 14.08 5.85
C PRO A 133 -11.25 14.34 6.69
N LEU A 134 -11.08 14.94 7.87
CA LEU A 134 -12.17 15.27 8.78
C LEU A 134 -12.55 16.74 8.73
N ARG A 135 -11.54 17.60 8.47
CA ARG A 135 -11.72 19.05 8.41
C ARG A 135 -10.62 19.66 7.57
N GLU A 136 -10.89 20.82 7.02
CA GLU A 136 -9.87 21.59 6.33
C GLU A 136 -9.00 22.31 7.35
N VAL A 137 -7.69 22.26 7.16
CA VAL A 137 -6.70 22.96 7.98
C VAL A 137 -5.73 23.65 7.04
N SER A 138 -5.51 24.95 7.25
CA SER A 138 -4.58 25.72 6.43
C SER A 138 -3.14 25.32 6.71
N MET A 139 -2.25 25.56 5.76
CA MET A 139 -0.82 25.31 5.97
C MET A 139 -0.27 26.15 7.13
N GLU A 140 -0.82 27.35 7.34
CA GLU A 140 -0.44 28.20 8.47
C GLU A 140 -0.85 27.59 9.81
N GLU A 141 -2.07 27.04 9.89
CA GLU A 141 -2.53 26.33 11.09
C GLU A 141 -1.69 25.11 11.39
N ILE A 142 -1.31 24.35 10.34
CA ILE A 142 -0.45 23.18 10.48
C ILE A 142 0.92 23.59 11.02
N ALA A 143 1.51 24.64 10.45
CA ALA A 143 2.81 25.16 10.89
C ALA A 143 2.77 25.61 12.36
N GLU A 144 1.69 26.28 12.76
CA GLU A 144 1.51 26.71 14.16
C GLU A 144 1.37 25.52 15.10
N ALA A 145 0.59 24.50 14.71
CA ALA A 145 0.41 23.28 15.50
C ALA A 145 1.73 22.52 15.67
N MET A 146 2.61 22.52 14.65
CA MET A 146 3.92 21.86 14.71
C MET A 146 4.82 22.45 15.80
N LYS A 147 4.68 23.73 16.10
CA LYS A 147 5.47 24.37 17.16
C LYS A 147 5.13 23.82 18.56
N HIS A 148 3.98 23.20 18.71
CA HIS A 148 3.47 22.67 19.97
C HIS A 148 3.50 21.15 20.06
N GLN A 149 4.13 20.46 19.08
CA GLN A 149 4.21 19.01 19.01
C GLN A 149 5.47 18.42 19.67
N GLN A 150 6.21 19.19 20.41
CA GLN A 150 7.44 18.74 21.07
C GLN A 150 7.19 18.24 22.48
#